data_7231489614b19188b071c2cc51224357
#
_entry.id   7231489614b19188b071c2cc51224357
#
_cell.length_a   1.000
_cell.length_b   1.000
_cell.length_c   1.000
_cell.angle_alpha   90.00
_cell.angle_beta   90.00
_cell.angle_gamma   90.00
#
_symmetry.space_group_name_H-M   'P 1'
#
loop_
_entity.id
_entity.type
_entity.pdbx_description
1 polymer ?
#
loop_
_entity_poly.entity_id
_entity_poly.type
_entity_poly.pdbx_seq_one_letter_code
_entity_poly.pdbx_strand_id
1 'polypeptide(L)'
;MDELFETIFFKALKADSTDIHFKLTDHLNIQFRVFGELQPYQEYEKTIGAKIMNYLKYKSFINVNYKMVPQTGAFHYYLNEHIYFLRVSYLPGMDFESIVIRILNNHENITINEISEIDDFTFYLNEVCYQKSGLFLVAGATGSGKSTTLYAILDKIIEMGGRNVVTLEDPIEIVKEHCLQIEMN
;
A
#
# COMPACT_ATOMS: atom_id res chain seq x y z
N MET A 1 -18.26 11.82 -6.19
CA MET A 1 -17.75 10.50 -5.77
C MET A 1 -16.41 10.66 -5.06
N ASP A 2 -15.61 11.62 -5.48
CA ASP A 2 -14.33 11.92 -4.82
C ASP A 2 -14.55 12.29 -3.34
N GLU A 3 -15.42 13.25 -3.04
CA GLU A 3 -15.76 13.64 -1.66
C GLU A 3 -16.30 12.50 -0.79
N LEU A 4 -17.10 11.58 -1.41
CA LEU A 4 -17.60 10.41 -0.69
C LEU A 4 -16.45 9.46 -0.36
N PHE A 5 -15.56 9.19 -1.32
CA PHE A 5 -14.39 8.36 -1.09
C PHE A 5 -13.45 8.99 -0.06
N GLU A 6 -13.22 10.30 -0.15
CA GLU A 6 -12.43 11.05 0.83
C GLU A 6 -12.95 10.87 2.26
N THR A 7 -14.28 10.96 2.43
CA THR A 7 -14.93 10.76 3.74
C THR A 7 -14.70 9.34 4.26
N ILE A 8 -14.88 8.32 3.40
CA ILE A 8 -14.66 6.91 3.76
C ILE A 8 -13.20 6.67 4.10
N PHE A 9 -12.29 7.17 3.26
CA PHE A 9 -10.85 7.01 3.42
C PHE A 9 -10.33 7.67 4.70
N PHE A 10 -10.77 8.90 4.97
CA PHE A 10 -10.43 9.61 6.21
C PHE A 10 -10.91 8.85 7.47
N LYS A 11 -12.09 8.26 7.41
CA LYS A 11 -12.61 7.43 8.52
C LYS A 11 -11.81 6.14 8.69
N ALA A 12 -11.38 5.51 7.58
CA ALA A 12 -10.53 4.33 7.62
C ALA A 12 -9.17 4.64 8.24
N LEU A 13 -8.55 5.77 7.88
CA LEU A 13 -7.30 6.23 8.49
C LEU A 13 -7.44 6.49 9.98
N LYS A 14 -8.53 7.15 10.42
CA LYS A 14 -8.80 7.39 11.85
C LYS A 14 -9.04 6.11 12.66
N ALA A 15 -9.43 5.04 12.01
CA ALA A 15 -9.63 3.73 12.62
C ALA A 15 -8.38 2.83 12.55
N ASP A 16 -7.22 3.35 12.08
CA ASP A 16 -5.99 2.59 11.84
C ASP A 16 -6.23 1.35 10.95
N SER A 17 -7.06 1.54 9.93
CA SER A 17 -7.45 0.46 9.02
C SER A 17 -6.33 0.17 8.03
N THR A 18 -6.04 -1.11 7.84
CA THR A 18 -5.08 -1.58 6.81
C THR A 18 -5.73 -1.78 5.45
N ASP A 19 -7.02 -2.16 5.43
CA ASP A 19 -7.76 -2.44 4.21
C ASP A 19 -9.19 -1.89 4.32
N ILE A 20 -9.72 -1.38 3.20
CA ILE A 20 -11.12 -0.99 3.05
C ILE A 20 -11.78 -1.97 2.10
N HIS A 21 -12.80 -2.66 2.57
CA HIS A 21 -13.55 -3.64 1.80
C HIS A 21 -14.87 -3.03 1.32
N PHE A 22 -15.10 -3.07 0.02
CA PHE A 22 -16.35 -2.69 -0.64
C PHE A 22 -16.97 -3.94 -1.24
N LYS A 23 -18.18 -4.29 -0.84
CA LYS A 23 -18.93 -5.41 -1.41
C LYS A 23 -20.29 -4.93 -1.87
N LEU A 24 -20.50 -4.92 -3.19
CA LEU A 24 -21.73 -4.54 -3.83
C LEU A 24 -22.56 -5.80 -4.19
N THR A 25 -23.77 -5.86 -3.64
CA THR A 25 -24.83 -6.81 -3.98
C THR A 25 -26.09 -6.02 -4.32
N ASP A 26 -27.17 -6.17 -3.57
CA ASP A 26 -28.31 -5.27 -3.61
C ASP A 26 -28.04 -3.94 -2.89
N HIS A 27 -27.08 -3.95 -1.97
CA HIS A 27 -26.55 -2.78 -1.31
C HIS A 27 -25.01 -2.83 -1.35
N LEU A 28 -24.37 -1.68 -1.18
CA LEU A 28 -22.94 -1.60 -0.98
C LEU A 28 -22.64 -1.66 0.52
N ASN A 29 -21.99 -2.72 0.94
CA ASN A 29 -21.45 -2.85 2.30
C ASN A 29 -19.99 -2.44 2.32
N ILE A 30 -19.63 -1.56 3.25
CA ILE A 30 -18.26 -1.13 3.49
C ILE A 30 -17.80 -1.62 4.85
N GLN A 31 -16.63 -2.24 4.88
CA GLN A 31 -15.99 -2.73 6.10
C GLN A 31 -14.53 -2.28 6.14
N PHE A 32 -14.02 -2.03 7.32
CA PHE A 32 -12.61 -1.72 7.56
C PHE A 32 -11.93 -2.92 8.21
N ARG A 33 -10.70 -3.21 7.81
CA ARG A 33 -9.85 -4.17 8.50
C ARG A 33 -9.01 -3.43 9.53
N VAL A 34 -9.30 -3.65 10.80
CA VAL A 34 -8.64 -3.01 11.94
C VAL A 34 -8.06 -4.11 12.82
N PHE A 35 -6.76 -4.08 13.11
CA PHE A 35 -6.03 -5.12 13.86
C PHE A 35 -6.31 -6.55 13.34
N GLY A 36 -6.42 -6.71 12.01
CA GLY A 36 -6.67 -7.99 11.35
C GLY A 36 -8.14 -8.40 11.26
N GLU A 37 -9.05 -7.75 11.97
CA GLU A 37 -10.49 -8.05 11.99
C GLU A 37 -11.29 -7.13 11.07
N LEU A 38 -12.33 -7.67 10.41
CA LEU A 38 -13.25 -6.89 9.60
C LEU A 38 -14.35 -6.29 10.48
N GLN A 39 -14.40 -4.98 10.51
CA GLN A 39 -15.41 -4.20 11.23
C GLN A 39 -16.36 -3.52 10.24
N PRO A 40 -17.70 -3.64 10.40
CA PRO A 40 -18.65 -2.94 9.56
C PRO A 40 -18.52 -1.43 9.76
N TYR A 41 -18.51 -0.69 8.63
CA TYR A 41 -18.49 0.77 8.68
C TYR A 41 -19.84 1.36 8.27
N GLN A 42 -20.26 1.15 7.03
CA GLN A 42 -21.49 1.76 6.49
C GLN A 42 -22.03 0.99 5.31
N GLU A 43 -23.36 1.12 5.12
CA GLU A 43 -24.10 0.59 3.98
C GLU A 43 -24.65 1.73 3.14
N TYR A 44 -24.66 1.57 1.82
CA TYR A 44 -25.23 2.50 0.85
C TYR A 44 -26.15 1.77 -0.13
N GLU A 45 -27.12 2.50 -0.66
CA GLU A 45 -27.97 2.00 -1.74
C GLU A 45 -27.15 1.57 -2.97
N LYS A 46 -27.66 0.58 -3.71
CA LYS A 46 -27.01 0.02 -4.90
C LYS A 46 -26.59 1.08 -5.93
N THR A 47 -27.41 2.10 -6.12
CA THR A 47 -27.14 3.19 -7.06
C THR A 47 -25.92 4.02 -6.70
N ILE A 48 -25.73 4.33 -5.42
CA ILE A 48 -24.54 5.00 -4.90
C ILE A 48 -23.35 4.05 -4.93
N GLY A 49 -23.59 2.79 -4.51
CA GLY A 49 -22.58 1.74 -4.53
C GLY A 49 -21.98 1.52 -5.92
N ALA A 50 -22.80 1.39 -6.94
CA ALA A 50 -22.32 1.23 -8.32
C ALA A 50 -21.46 2.42 -8.80
N LYS A 51 -21.82 3.64 -8.39
CA LYS A 51 -21.05 4.83 -8.75
C LYS A 51 -19.66 4.85 -8.08
N ILE A 52 -19.57 4.51 -6.80
CA ILE A 52 -18.29 4.49 -6.11
C ILE A 52 -17.42 3.32 -6.59
N MET A 53 -17.97 2.14 -6.86
CA MET A 53 -17.24 1.02 -7.44
C MET A 53 -16.64 1.38 -8.81
N ASN A 54 -17.41 2.04 -9.69
CA ASN A 54 -16.90 2.50 -10.98
C ASN A 54 -15.84 3.59 -10.84
N TYR A 55 -16.00 4.50 -9.89
CA TYR A 55 -15.00 5.51 -9.56
C TYR A 55 -13.68 4.87 -9.15
N LEU A 56 -13.71 3.87 -8.25
CA LEU A 56 -12.52 3.16 -7.78
C LEU A 56 -11.84 2.37 -8.91
N LYS A 57 -12.62 1.69 -9.76
CA LYS A 57 -12.10 1.01 -10.95
C LYS A 57 -11.39 1.99 -11.89
N TYR A 58 -11.99 3.15 -12.14
CA TYR A 58 -11.40 4.19 -12.99
C TYR A 58 -10.09 4.72 -12.41
N LYS A 59 -10.07 5.08 -11.13
CA LYS A 59 -8.87 5.60 -10.43
C LYS A 59 -7.71 4.60 -10.42
N SER A 60 -8.00 3.32 -10.32
CA SER A 60 -7.00 2.24 -10.26
C SER A 60 -6.67 1.62 -11.61
N PHE A 61 -7.13 2.21 -12.73
CA PHE A 61 -6.91 1.73 -14.09
C PHE A 61 -7.44 0.32 -14.35
N ILE A 62 -8.41 -0.15 -13.56
CA ILE A 62 -9.08 -1.42 -13.78
C ILE A 62 -9.98 -1.33 -15.02
N ASN A 63 -9.86 -2.30 -15.92
CA ASN A 63 -10.63 -2.32 -17.14
C ASN A 63 -12.08 -2.75 -16.86
N VAL A 64 -13.01 -1.78 -16.98
CA VAL A 64 -14.45 -2.00 -16.71
C VAL A 64 -15.14 -2.93 -17.72
N ASN A 65 -14.51 -3.21 -18.86
CA ASN A 65 -15.07 -4.12 -19.87
C ASN A 65 -14.87 -5.60 -19.50
N TYR A 66 -13.89 -5.93 -18.70
CA TYR A 66 -13.61 -7.28 -18.21
C TYR A 66 -14.37 -7.55 -16.90
N LYS A 67 -15.70 -7.72 -17.01
CA LYS A 67 -16.60 -7.81 -15.85
C LYS A 67 -16.46 -9.07 -15.01
N MET A 68 -15.88 -10.14 -15.57
CA MET A 68 -15.80 -11.45 -14.90
C MET A 68 -14.37 -11.91 -14.65
N VAL A 69 -13.40 -11.00 -14.70
CA VAL A 69 -11.99 -11.31 -14.49
C VAL A 69 -11.49 -10.55 -13.28
N PRO A 70 -10.89 -11.22 -12.28
CA PRO A 70 -10.18 -10.56 -11.19
C PRO A 70 -9.08 -9.65 -11.74
N GLN A 71 -8.95 -8.46 -11.20
CA GLN A 71 -7.98 -7.48 -11.64
C GLN A 71 -7.37 -6.79 -10.42
N THR A 72 -6.15 -6.34 -10.58
CA THR A 72 -5.47 -5.48 -9.61
C THR A 72 -5.09 -4.16 -10.26
N GLY A 73 -5.03 -3.12 -9.46
CA GLY A 73 -4.58 -1.82 -9.87
C GLY A 73 -4.10 -1.02 -8.67
N ALA A 74 -3.60 0.17 -8.92
CA ALA A 74 -3.13 1.03 -7.85
C ALA A 74 -3.30 2.51 -8.22
N PHE A 75 -3.37 3.37 -7.24
CA PHE A 75 -3.34 4.81 -7.45
C PHE A 75 -2.84 5.56 -6.22
N HIS A 76 -2.32 6.76 -6.45
CA HIS A 76 -1.98 7.68 -5.38
C HIS A 76 -3.21 8.51 -4.98
N TYR A 77 -3.43 8.67 -3.69
CA TYR A 77 -4.48 9.52 -3.15
C TYR A 77 -3.88 10.60 -2.24
N TYR A 78 -4.24 11.85 -2.53
CA TYR A 78 -3.74 13.02 -1.81
C TYR A 78 -4.77 13.44 -0.77
N LEU A 79 -4.39 13.42 0.50
CA LEU A 79 -5.23 13.87 1.61
C LEU A 79 -4.39 14.63 2.64
N ASN A 80 -4.76 15.88 2.98
CA ASN A 80 -4.09 16.70 4.01
C ASN A 80 -2.57 16.78 3.83
N GLU A 81 -2.11 17.10 2.61
CA GLU A 81 -0.68 17.21 2.25
C GLU A 81 0.10 15.87 2.28
N HIS A 82 -0.56 14.76 2.62
CA HIS A 82 0.03 13.42 2.55
C HIS A 82 -0.40 12.68 1.28
N ILE A 83 0.53 11.90 0.75
CA ILE A 83 0.29 11.01 -0.39
C ILE A 83 0.17 9.60 0.15
N TYR A 84 -0.95 8.96 -0.14
CA TYR A 84 -1.19 7.56 0.19
C TYR A 84 -1.12 6.73 -1.09
N PHE A 85 -0.40 5.62 -1.03
CA PHE A 85 -0.40 4.64 -2.10
C PHE A 85 -1.46 3.58 -1.80
N LEU A 86 -2.42 3.42 -2.71
CA LEU A 86 -3.58 2.55 -2.55
C LEU A 86 -3.52 1.44 -3.59
N ARG A 87 -3.39 0.19 -3.14
CA ARG A 87 -3.51 -0.99 -3.98
C ARG A 87 -4.95 -1.45 -3.99
N VAL A 88 -5.49 -1.68 -5.17
CA VAL A 88 -6.88 -2.06 -5.39
C VAL A 88 -6.95 -3.47 -5.97
N SER A 89 -7.69 -4.35 -5.31
CA SER A 89 -8.00 -5.69 -5.82
C SER A 89 -9.50 -5.75 -6.13
N TYR A 90 -9.83 -6.02 -7.38
CA TYR A 90 -11.20 -6.20 -7.85
C TYR A 90 -11.49 -7.69 -8.06
N LEU A 91 -12.54 -8.17 -7.43
CA LEU A 91 -13.02 -9.54 -7.56
C LEU A 91 -14.51 -9.51 -7.97
N PRO A 92 -14.85 -9.85 -9.22
CA PRO A 92 -16.22 -10.04 -9.64
C PRO A 92 -16.74 -11.42 -9.23
N GLY A 93 -18.01 -11.50 -8.87
CA GLY A 93 -18.76 -12.73 -8.69
C GLY A 93 -20.03 -12.74 -9.55
N MET A 94 -20.80 -13.80 -9.49
CA MET A 94 -22.07 -13.89 -10.26
C MET A 94 -23.09 -12.85 -9.77
N ASP A 95 -23.22 -12.69 -8.46
CA ASP A 95 -24.21 -11.83 -7.82
C ASP A 95 -23.59 -10.71 -6.97
N PHE A 96 -22.28 -10.49 -7.08
CA PHE A 96 -21.59 -9.45 -6.35
C PHE A 96 -20.38 -8.90 -7.10
N GLU A 97 -19.99 -7.71 -6.73
CA GLU A 97 -18.68 -7.16 -7.04
C GLU A 97 -17.98 -6.82 -5.73
N SER A 98 -16.69 -7.14 -5.61
CA SER A 98 -15.89 -6.78 -4.46
C SER A 98 -14.66 -5.97 -4.88
N ILE A 99 -14.41 -4.89 -4.17
CA ILE A 99 -13.16 -4.14 -4.24
C ILE A 99 -12.55 -4.13 -2.84
N VAL A 100 -11.28 -4.46 -2.76
CA VAL A 100 -10.49 -4.29 -1.53
C VAL A 100 -9.40 -3.28 -1.84
N ILE A 101 -9.35 -2.21 -1.06
CA ILE A 101 -8.29 -1.20 -1.12
C ILE A 101 -7.38 -1.45 0.07
N ARG A 102 -6.14 -1.81 -0.20
CA ARG A 102 -5.08 -1.85 0.79
C ARG A 102 -4.41 -0.49 0.87
N ILE A 103 -4.35 0.04 2.08
CA ILE A 103 -3.63 1.27 2.38
C ILE A 103 -2.18 0.85 2.64
N LEU A 104 -1.31 1.14 1.68
CA LEU A 104 0.12 0.94 1.87
C LEU A 104 0.61 2.15 2.65
N ASN A 105 0.76 1.98 3.96
CA ASN A 105 1.22 3.05 4.81
C ASN A 105 2.62 3.47 4.37
N ASN A 106 2.82 4.76 4.21
CA ASN A 106 4.13 5.35 4.36
C ASN A 106 4.51 5.10 5.82
N HIS A 107 5.13 3.95 6.10
CA HIS A 107 5.75 3.75 7.40
C HIS A 107 6.64 4.97 7.65
N GLU A 108 6.55 5.54 8.83
CA GLU A 108 7.51 6.54 9.30
C GLU A 108 8.89 6.07 8.89
N ASN A 109 9.72 6.98 8.40
CA ASN A 109 11.07 6.65 7.95
C ASN A 109 11.84 6.06 9.13
N ILE A 110 11.77 4.73 9.28
CA ILE A 110 12.52 4.01 10.31
C ILE A 110 13.97 4.05 9.89
N THR A 111 14.79 4.67 10.70
CA THR A 111 16.23 4.75 10.47
C THR A 111 16.91 3.42 10.82
N ILE A 112 18.11 3.19 10.28
CA ILE A 112 18.90 1.99 10.61
C ILE A 112 19.10 1.85 12.13
N ASN A 113 19.24 2.96 12.86
CA ASN A 113 19.44 2.93 14.31
C ASN A 113 18.18 2.53 15.10
N GLU A 114 17.00 2.62 14.49
CA GLU A 114 15.74 2.21 15.11
C GLU A 114 15.34 0.76 14.76
N ILE A 115 16.05 0.12 13.81
CA ILE A 115 15.81 -1.27 13.40
C ILE A 115 16.10 -2.25 14.53
N SER A 116 17.12 -1.98 15.35
CA SER A 116 17.59 -2.89 16.40
C SER A 116 18.27 -2.12 17.53
N GLU A 117 18.12 -2.62 18.74
CA GLU A 117 18.84 -2.17 19.93
C GLU A 117 20.25 -2.77 20.00
N ILE A 118 20.65 -3.63 19.05
CA ILE A 118 21.95 -4.29 19.02
C ILE A 118 22.91 -3.42 18.20
N ASP A 119 23.86 -2.78 18.88
CA ASP A 119 24.81 -1.85 18.26
C ASP A 119 25.64 -2.48 17.14
N ASP A 120 26.13 -3.70 17.31
CA ASP A 120 26.90 -4.41 16.29
C ASP A 120 26.10 -4.65 15.01
N PHE A 121 24.80 -4.90 15.13
CA PHE A 121 23.93 -5.11 13.97
C PHE A 121 23.64 -3.80 13.24
N THR A 122 23.35 -2.73 13.96
CA THR A 122 23.14 -1.40 13.36
C THR A 122 24.43 -0.86 12.73
N PHE A 123 25.58 -1.09 13.35
CA PHE A 123 26.87 -0.78 12.76
C PHE A 123 27.07 -1.54 11.44
N TYR A 124 26.83 -2.85 11.41
CA TYR A 124 26.94 -3.66 10.20
C TYR A 124 26.02 -3.17 9.07
N LEU A 125 24.76 -2.84 9.36
CA LEU A 125 23.84 -2.29 8.36
C LEU A 125 24.33 -0.95 7.80
N ASN A 126 24.89 -0.09 8.63
CA ASN A 126 25.51 1.15 8.17
C ASN A 126 26.70 0.87 7.24
N GLU A 127 27.59 -0.07 7.57
CA GLU A 127 28.73 -0.45 6.73
C GLU A 127 28.27 -0.98 5.35
N VAL A 128 27.17 -1.74 5.30
CA VAL A 128 26.58 -2.21 4.04
C VAL A 128 26.22 -1.05 3.11
N CYS A 129 25.75 0.08 3.65
CA CYS A 129 25.38 1.24 2.85
C CYS A 129 26.58 1.87 2.12
N TYR A 130 27.82 1.70 2.62
CA TYR A 130 29.04 2.23 1.99
C TYR A 130 29.62 1.32 0.92
N GLN A 131 29.18 0.05 0.84
CA GLN A 131 29.71 -0.90 -0.15
C GLN A 131 29.42 -0.42 -1.57
N LYS A 132 30.39 -0.57 -2.46
CA LYS A 132 30.29 -0.18 -3.88
C LYS A 132 29.83 -1.33 -4.78
N SER A 133 29.96 -2.55 -4.31
CA SER A 133 29.58 -3.75 -5.04
C SER A 133 29.37 -4.90 -4.06
N GLY A 134 28.58 -5.89 -4.45
CA GLY A 134 28.29 -7.06 -3.64
C GLY A 134 26.84 -7.50 -3.76
N LEU A 135 26.47 -8.46 -2.95
CA LEU A 135 25.09 -8.93 -2.77
C LEU A 135 24.79 -8.97 -1.28
N PHE A 136 23.74 -8.30 -0.88
CA PHE A 136 23.21 -8.33 0.49
C PHE A 136 21.82 -9.00 0.48
N LEU A 137 21.65 -10.05 1.27
CA LEU A 137 20.42 -10.82 1.34
C LEU A 137 19.77 -10.65 2.71
N VAL A 138 18.48 -10.25 2.71
CA VAL A 138 17.66 -10.20 3.92
C VAL A 138 16.62 -11.32 3.82
N ALA A 139 16.70 -12.29 4.73
CA ALA A 139 15.83 -13.46 4.76
C ALA A 139 15.11 -13.57 6.11
N GLY A 140 13.89 -14.08 6.09
CA GLY A 140 13.07 -14.29 7.29
C GLY A 140 11.60 -14.56 6.96
N ALA A 141 10.82 -14.88 7.97
CA ALA A 141 9.38 -15.12 7.84
C ALA A 141 8.63 -13.84 7.43
N THR A 142 7.38 -13.97 6.97
CA THR A 142 6.50 -12.81 6.74
C THR A 142 6.29 -12.05 8.05
N GLY A 143 6.35 -10.71 7.99
CA GLY A 143 6.21 -9.86 9.17
C GLY A 143 7.48 -9.74 10.06
N SER A 144 8.63 -10.34 9.66
CA SER A 144 9.88 -10.27 10.44
C SER A 144 10.69 -8.99 10.25
N GLY A 145 10.17 -7.98 9.55
CA GLY A 145 10.84 -6.70 9.34
C GLY A 145 11.79 -6.64 8.13
N LYS A 146 11.76 -7.62 7.22
CA LYS A 146 12.63 -7.63 6.02
C LYS A 146 12.52 -6.36 5.18
N SER A 147 11.29 -6.02 4.76
CA SER A 147 11.04 -4.81 3.97
C SER A 147 11.44 -3.56 4.74
N THR A 148 11.11 -3.49 6.02
CA THR A 148 11.49 -2.38 6.91
C THR A 148 13.01 -2.17 6.93
N THR A 149 13.78 -3.25 7.08
CA THR A 149 15.23 -3.20 7.06
C THR A 149 15.79 -2.75 5.70
N LEU A 150 15.22 -3.28 4.61
CA LEU A 150 15.64 -2.90 3.26
C LEU A 150 15.36 -1.43 2.96
N TYR A 151 14.18 -0.92 3.35
CA TYR A 151 13.83 0.49 3.17
C TYR A 151 14.69 1.41 4.04
N ALA A 152 15.06 1.03 5.27
CA ALA A 152 15.99 1.81 6.09
C ALA A 152 17.40 1.91 5.46
N ILE A 153 17.90 0.82 4.87
CA ILE A 153 19.14 0.82 4.10
C ILE A 153 19.01 1.70 2.85
N LEU A 154 17.89 1.58 2.13
CA LEU A 154 17.59 2.36 0.94
C LEU A 154 17.59 3.86 1.25
N ASP A 155 16.86 4.27 2.29
CA ASP A 155 16.81 5.66 2.74
C ASP A 155 18.20 6.19 3.06
N LYS A 156 19.00 5.42 3.77
CA LYS A 156 20.38 5.79 4.09
C LYS A 156 21.25 5.97 2.83
N ILE A 157 21.12 5.08 1.85
CA ILE A 157 21.85 5.18 0.58
C ILE A 157 21.40 6.42 -0.21
N ILE A 158 20.11 6.75 -0.22
CA ILE A 158 19.55 7.95 -0.86
C ILE A 158 20.08 9.20 -0.18
N GLU A 159 20.04 9.26 1.15
CA GLU A 159 20.58 10.38 1.94
C GLU A 159 22.08 10.66 1.67
N MET A 160 22.86 9.60 1.53
CA MET A 160 24.29 9.73 1.22
C MET A 160 24.55 10.36 -0.15
N GLY A 161 23.59 10.24 -1.06
CA GLY A 161 23.68 10.78 -2.42
C GLY A 161 24.76 10.12 -3.29
N GLY A 162 24.91 10.63 -4.51
CA GLY A 162 25.95 10.19 -5.45
C GLY A 162 25.72 8.81 -6.08
N ARG A 163 24.57 8.18 -5.87
CA ARG A 163 24.18 6.90 -6.45
C ARG A 163 22.85 7.02 -7.19
N ASN A 164 22.71 6.30 -8.29
CA ASN A 164 21.42 6.09 -8.92
C ASN A 164 20.81 4.82 -8.33
N VAL A 165 19.71 4.98 -7.60
CA VAL A 165 19.05 3.90 -6.87
C VAL A 165 17.86 3.40 -7.65
N VAL A 166 17.77 2.10 -7.86
CA VAL A 166 16.66 1.43 -8.56
C VAL A 166 16.18 0.26 -7.72
N THR A 167 14.87 0.16 -7.53
CA THR A 167 14.25 -1.01 -6.91
C THR A 167 13.38 -1.77 -7.91
N LEU A 168 13.23 -3.08 -7.66
CA LEU A 168 12.27 -3.96 -8.32
C LEU A 168 11.42 -4.59 -7.22
N GLU A 169 10.12 -4.32 -7.23
CA GLU A 169 9.22 -4.67 -6.14
C GLU A 169 7.95 -5.35 -6.65
N ASP A 170 7.38 -6.23 -5.86
CA ASP A 170 6.13 -6.93 -6.16
C ASP A 170 5.24 -7.04 -4.90
N PRO A 171 4.42 -5.99 -4.64
CA PRO A 171 4.39 -4.65 -5.22
C PRO A 171 5.30 -3.66 -4.48
N ILE A 172 5.32 -2.39 -4.95
CA ILE A 172 5.91 -1.28 -4.18
C ILE A 172 5.10 -1.09 -2.90
N GLU A 173 5.76 -1.22 -1.73
CA GLU A 173 5.14 -1.05 -0.41
C GLU A 173 5.22 0.39 0.09
N ILE A 174 6.33 1.08 -0.17
CA ILE A 174 6.59 2.46 0.27
C ILE A 174 7.15 3.26 -0.90
N VAL A 175 6.51 4.37 -1.24
CA VAL A 175 7.02 5.28 -2.27
C VAL A 175 8.17 6.10 -1.72
N LYS A 176 9.31 6.12 -2.42
CA LYS A 176 10.50 6.88 -2.06
C LYS A 176 10.85 7.90 -3.11
N GLU A 177 11.08 9.14 -2.68
CA GLU A 177 11.66 10.16 -3.53
C GLU A 177 13.13 9.84 -3.84
N HIS A 178 13.63 10.31 -4.97
CA HIS A 178 15.03 10.11 -5.41
C HIS A 178 15.44 8.65 -5.64
N CYS A 179 14.48 7.77 -5.90
CA CYS A 179 14.66 6.37 -6.25
C CYS A 179 13.79 6.03 -7.46
N LEU A 180 14.31 5.23 -8.38
CA LEU A 180 13.51 4.64 -9.46
C LEU A 180 12.92 3.32 -8.96
N GLN A 181 11.63 3.33 -8.63
CA GLN A 181 10.91 2.15 -8.17
C GLN A 181 10.13 1.54 -9.35
N ILE A 182 10.36 0.28 -9.63
CA ILE A 182 9.72 -0.48 -10.71
C ILE A 182 8.90 -1.58 -10.08
N GLU A 183 7.59 -1.55 -10.31
CA GLU A 183 6.70 -2.64 -9.92
C GLU A 183 6.75 -3.75 -10.97
N MET A 184 6.97 -4.98 -10.52
CA MET A 184 6.91 -6.15 -11.38
C MET A 184 5.46 -6.60 -11.54
N ASN A 185 5.03 -6.82 -12.79
CA ASN A 185 3.70 -7.34 -13.17
C ASN A 185 3.76 -8.82 -13.51
#